data_4a4d2d874e49f1d41e2980a7589c4e31
#
_entry.id   4a4d2d874e49f1d41e2980a7589c4e31
#
_cell.length_a   1.000
_cell.length_b   1.000
_cell.length_c   1.000
_cell.angle_alpha   90.00
_cell.angle_beta   90.00
_cell.angle_gamma   90.00
#
_symmetry.space_group_name_H-M   'P 1'
#
loop_
_entity.id
_entity.type
_entity.pdbx_description
1 polymer ?
#
loop_
_entity_poly.entity_id
_entity_poly.type
_entity_poly.pdbx_seq_one_letter_code
_entity_poly.pdbx_strand_id
1 'polypeptide(L)'
;GQADGVKNSGQPFWLIFLLLLACWFPWFLYDFPGVMTPDSLSQFSQAGGLIGYSNHHPFVHTLLIQLFTSLGNAVFHDVYAGIACYTVFQMIAMALIVTYGLQVLFRRGAGKKLCFCFLLFYALVPYNGIFAVTMWKDILFSGLFLLFVLSVYQLLPLCCEGRRFGERPGLLVLFGISGVLVCLMRSNGLYAFVFSMPFLVYAFRRHWKIILPLQVLVLAVVFLVKGPLMEAFDVA
;
A
#
# COMPACT_ATOMS: atom_id res chain seq x y z
N GLY A 1 11.12 38.96 -13.41
CA GLY A 1 12.09 39.00 -12.33
C GLY A 1 11.56 38.18 -11.16
N GLN A 2 12.40 37.38 -10.57
CA GLN A 2 12.27 36.53 -9.40
C GLN A 2 11.56 35.20 -9.63
N ALA A 3 12.31 34.26 -10.19
CA ALA A 3 12.18 32.86 -9.89
C ALA A 3 12.72 32.66 -8.46
N ASP A 4 11.88 32.85 -7.45
CA ASP A 4 12.22 32.52 -6.08
C ASP A 4 12.38 31.02 -5.97
N GLY A 5 13.61 30.61 -5.75
CA GLY A 5 13.99 29.26 -5.42
C GLY A 5 13.24 28.82 -4.16
N VAL A 6 12.21 28.00 -4.33
CA VAL A 6 11.61 27.24 -3.25
C VAL A 6 12.73 26.37 -2.69
N LYS A 7 13.42 26.88 -1.64
CA LYS A 7 14.32 26.07 -0.83
C LYS A 7 13.58 24.82 -0.42
N ASN A 8 14.07 23.70 -0.91
CA ASN A 8 13.60 22.35 -0.66
C ASN A 8 13.90 21.95 0.80
N SER A 9 13.31 22.69 1.76
CA SER A 9 13.36 22.38 3.19
C SER A 9 12.28 21.35 3.56
N GLY A 10 12.17 20.32 2.72
CA GLY A 10 11.37 19.16 3.07
C GLY A 10 11.93 18.53 4.33
N GLN A 11 11.07 18.24 5.30
CA GLN A 11 11.44 17.37 6.42
C GLN A 11 12.15 16.14 5.82
N PRO A 12 13.32 15.74 6.34
CA PRO A 12 14.07 14.65 5.75
C PRO A 12 13.22 13.38 5.79
N PHE A 13 12.91 12.84 4.61
CA PHE A 13 12.07 11.64 4.45
C PHE A 13 12.49 10.53 5.42
N TRP A 14 13.78 10.27 5.47
CA TRP A 14 14.34 9.21 6.29
C TRP A 14 14.19 9.44 7.80
N LEU A 15 14.16 10.70 8.23
CA LEU A 15 13.94 11.03 9.65
C LEU A 15 12.50 10.67 10.08
N ILE A 16 11.50 11.04 9.28
CA ILE A 16 10.10 10.69 9.54
C ILE A 16 9.92 9.17 9.54
N PHE A 17 10.46 8.51 8.52
CA PHE A 17 10.41 7.05 8.38
C PHE A 17 11.01 6.33 9.59
N LEU A 18 12.24 6.69 9.97
CA LEU A 18 12.93 6.10 11.11
C LEU A 18 12.23 6.40 12.44
N LEU A 19 11.65 7.59 12.60
CA LEU A 19 10.87 7.96 13.77
C LEU A 19 9.63 7.06 13.91
N LEU A 20 8.90 6.84 12.82
CA LEU A 20 7.73 5.94 12.83
C LEU A 20 8.14 4.52 13.20
N LEU A 21 9.20 4.00 12.58
CA LEU A 21 9.71 2.67 12.91
C LEU A 21 10.14 2.57 14.38
N ALA A 22 10.86 3.58 14.90
CA ALA A 22 11.29 3.61 16.29
C ALA A 22 10.09 3.64 17.26
N CYS A 23 9.01 4.37 16.92
CA CYS A 23 7.79 4.40 17.73
C CYS A 23 6.98 3.11 17.65
N TRP A 24 7.02 2.39 16.53
CA TRP A 24 6.29 1.12 16.35
C TRP A 24 7.10 -0.10 16.78
N PHE A 25 8.41 -0.01 16.86
CA PHE A 25 9.29 -1.12 17.24
C PHE A 25 9.00 -1.72 18.63
N PRO A 26 8.65 -0.93 19.68
CA PRO A 26 8.24 -1.50 20.97
C PRO A 26 7.03 -2.44 20.86
N TRP A 27 6.07 -2.13 19.97
CA TRP A 27 4.90 -3.00 19.73
C TRP A 27 5.31 -4.30 19.05
N PHE A 28 6.28 -4.26 18.11
CA PHE A 28 6.83 -5.47 17.51
C PHE A 28 7.54 -6.36 18.55
N LEU A 29 8.27 -5.77 19.48
CA LEU A 29 8.90 -6.55 20.55
C LEU A 29 7.88 -7.16 21.52
N TYR A 30 6.83 -6.41 21.84
CA TYR A 30 5.77 -6.86 22.75
C TYR A 30 4.93 -8.00 22.14
N ASP A 31 4.58 -7.89 20.88
CA ASP A 31 3.72 -8.81 20.15
C ASP A 31 4.51 -9.80 19.26
N PHE A 32 5.82 -9.98 19.52
CA PHE A 32 6.67 -10.85 18.70
C PHE A 32 6.09 -12.28 18.59
N PRO A 33 6.07 -12.86 17.38
CA PRO A 33 6.58 -12.43 16.06
C PRO A 33 5.60 -11.56 15.26
N GLY A 34 4.48 -11.22 15.80
CA GLY A 34 3.39 -10.43 15.23
C GLY A 34 2.04 -10.96 15.67
N VAL A 35 1.02 -10.09 15.66
CA VAL A 35 -0.35 -10.46 16.00
C VAL A 35 -1.00 -11.15 14.81
N MET A 36 -1.67 -12.27 15.03
CA MET A 36 -2.44 -12.99 14.02
C MET A 36 -3.93 -12.92 14.33
N THR A 37 -4.72 -12.51 13.35
CA THR A 37 -6.18 -12.55 13.39
C THR A 37 -6.69 -13.93 12.93
N PRO A 38 -7.95 -14.31 13.19
CA PRO A 38 -8.52 -15.55 12.65
C PRO A 38 -8.38 -15.66 11.11
N ASP A 39 -8.55 -14.54 10.39
CA ASP A 39 -8.34 -14.47 8.94
C ASP A 39 -6.88 -14.79 8.57
N SER A 40 -5.91 -14.22 9.30
CA SER A 40 -4.49 -14.46 9.06
C SER A 40 -4.08 -15.89 9.35
N LEU A 41 -4.65 -16.51 10.39
CA LEU A 41 -4.42 -17.93 10.73
C LEU A 41 -4.90 -18.84 9.61
N SER A 42 -6.08 -18.55 9.04
CA SER A 42 -6.59 -19.29 7.86
C SER A 42 -5.65 -19.14 6.67
N GLN A 43 -5.22 -17.90 6.35
CA GLN A 43 -4.30 -17.66 5.25
C GLN A 43 -2.91 -18.28 5.49
N PHE A 44 -2.43 -18.25 6.72
CA PHE A 44 -1.18 -18.91 7.11
C PHE A 44 -1.26 -20.44 6.92
N SER A 45 -2.39 -21.06 7.28
CA SER A 45 -2.63 -22.48 7.05
C SER A 45 -2.67 -22.83 5.57
N GLN A 46 -3.26 -21.95 4.72
CA GLN A 46 -3.21 -22.09 3.26
C GLN A 46 -1.77 -21.95 2.74
N ALA A 47 -1.05 -20.93 3.20
CA ALA A 47 0.35 -20.68 2.82
C ALA A 47 1.27 -21.85 3.19
N GLY A 48 1.02 -22.53 4.30
CA GLY A 48 1.73 -23.72 4.76
C GLY A 48 1.27 -25.03 4.12
N GLY A 49 0.28 -25.01 3.22
CA GLY A 49 -0.25 -26.21 2.57
C GLY A 49 -1.07 -27.14 3.48
N LEU A 50 -1.47 -26.67 4.68
CA LEU A 50 -2.31 -27.45 5.61
C LEU A 50 -3.76 -27.53 5.15
N ILE A 51 -4.24 -26.53 4.41
CA ILE A 51 -5.53 -26.47 3.75
C ILE A 51 -5.37 -25.94 2.34
N GLY A 52 -6.30 -26.28 1.43
CA GLY A 52 -6.30 -25.78 0.05
C GLY A 52 -6.48 -24.26 -0.02
N TYR A 53 -6.01 -23.65 -1.10
CA TYR A 53 -6.25 -22.24 -1.34
C TYR A 53 -7.74 -21.97 -1.53
N SER A 54 -8.21 -20.87 -0.95
CA SER A 54 -9.61 -20.43 -1.04
C SER A 54 -9.70 -18.97 -1.39
N ASN A 55 -10.65 -18.61 -2.25
CA ASN A 55 -10.92 -17.22 -2.64
C ASN A 55 -11.70 -16.43 -1.56
N HIS A 56 -11.97 -17.03 -0.40
CA HIS A 56 -12.59 -16.34 0.74
C HIS A 56 -11.69 -15.21 1.26
N HIS A 57 -10.37 -15.40 1.21
CA HIS A 57 -9.38 -14.38 1.51
C HIS A 57 -8.59 -14.02 0.25
N PRO A 58 -8.02 -12.79 0.15
CA PRO A 58 -7.26 -12.37 -1.02
C PRO A 58 -6.06 -13.29 -1.26
N PHE A 59 -6.10 -14.01 -2.38
CA PHE A 59 -5.05 -14.96 -2.77
C PHE A 59 -3.65 -14.32 -2.80
N VAL A 60 -3.54 -13.08 -3.31
CA VAL A 60 -2.26 -12.35 -3.36
C VAL A 60 -1.70 -12.08 -1.96
N HIS A 61 -2.55 -11.83 -0.96
CA HIS A 61 -2.08 -11.68 0.42
C HIS A 61 -1.61 -13.02 1.01
N THR A 62 -2.30 -14.13 0.67
CA THR A 62 -1.84 -15.47 1.06
C THR A 62 -0.48 -15.80 0.45
N LEU A 63 -0.26 -15.48 -0.84
CA LEU A 63 1.05 -15.65 -1.47
C LEU A 63 2.14 -14.78 -0.81
N LEU A 64 1.80 -13.57 -0.37
CA LEU A 64 2.72 -12.70 0.35
C LEU A 64 3.13 -13.31 1.69
N ILE A 65 2.17 -13.85 2.44
CA ILE A 65 2.46 -14.60 3.68
C ILE A 65 3.35 -15.80 3.36
N GLN A 66 3.02 -16.59 2.34
CA GLN A 66 3.81 -17.75 1.94
C GLN A 66 5.26 -17.37 1.58
N LEU A 67 5.46 -16.27 0.86
CA LEU A 67 6.78 -15.77 0.50
C LEU A 67 7.65 -15.52 1.74
N PHE A 68 7.13 -14.76 2.70
CA PHE A 68 7.91 -14.39 3.88
C PHE A 68 8.08 -15.54 4.86
N THR A 69 7.06 -16.39 5.03
CA THR A 69 7.17 -17.57 5.90
C THR A 69 8.15 -18.60 5.32
N SER A 70 8.13 -18.81 4.00
CA SER A 70 9.10 -19.67 3.32
C SER A 70 10.51 -19.11 3.42
N LEU A 71 10.69 -17.80 3.22
CA LEU A 71 11.98 -17.13 3.36
C LEU A 71 12.54 -17.26 4.80
N GLY A 72 11.72 -16.97 5.80
CA GLY A 72 12.11 -17.08 7.20
C GLY A 72 12.47 -18.52 7.58
N ASN A 73 11.68 -19.51 7.13
CA ASN A 73 11.99 -20.91 7.36
C ASN A 73 13.28 -21.36 6.64
N ALA A 74 13.51 -20.90 5.41
CA ALA A 74 14.73 -21.23 4.65
C ALA A 74 16.00 -20.65 5.29
N VAL A 75 15.94 -19.46 5.88
CA VAL A 75 17.10 -18.76 6.46
C VAL A 75 17.34 -19.13 7.92
N PHE A 76 16.26 -19.19 8.72
CA PHE A 76 16.35 -19.35 10.17
C PHE A 76 15.88 -20.72 10.66
N HIS A 77 15.33 -21.56 9.79
CA HIS A 77 14.75 -22.86 10.12
C HIS A 77 13.68 -22.78 11.23
N ASP A 78 12.95 -21.65 11.26
CA ASP A 78 11.97 -21.35 12.28
C ASP A 78 10.74 -20.65 11.69
N VAL A 79 9.56 -21.16 12.05
CA VAL A 79 8.27 -20.63 11.59
C VAL A 79 7.99 -19.23 12.17
N TYR A 80 8.38 -19.01 13.43
CA TYR A 80 8.23 -17.71 14.09
C TYR A 80 9.06 -16.62 13.39
N ALA A 81 10.27 -16.96 12.96
CA ALA A 81 11.09 -16.07 12.15
C ALA A 81 10.40 -15.71 10.82
N GLY A 82 9.69 -16.66 10.21
CA GLY A 82 8.90 -16.40 9.00
C GLY A 82 7.78 -15.39 9.23
N ILE A 83 7.02 -15.53 10.32
CA ILE A 83 5.97 -14.58 10.72
C ILE A 83 6.60 -13.20 11.00
N ALA A 84 7.71 -13.16 11.74
CA ALA A 84 8.44 -11.93 12.04
C ALA A 84 8.91 -11.21 10.76
N CYS A 85 9.41 -11.94 9.77
CA CYS A 85 9.79 -11.38 8.47
C CYS A 85 8.60 -10.67 7.78
N TYR A 86 7.43 -11.29 7.76
CA TYR A 86 6.22 -10.67 7.24
C TYR A 86 5.85 -9.40 8.03
N THR A 87 5.86 -9.48 9.35
CA THR A 87 5.49 -8.37 10.24
C THR A 87 6.43 -7.18 10.06
N VAL A 88 7.73 -7.42 9.98
CA VAL A 88 8.74 -6.37 9.70
C VAL A 88 8.52 -5.76 8.31
N PHE A 89 8.26 -6.58 7.29
CA PHE A 89 7.91 -6.08 5.96
C PHE A 89 6.69 -5.16 6.00
N GLN A 90 5.59 -5.58 6.64
CA GLN A 90 4.38 -4.77 6.75
C GLN A 90 4.63 -3.46 7.50
N MET A 91 5.36 -3.51 8.62
CA MET A 91 5.72 -2.33 9.40
C MET A 91 6.54 -1.33 8.58
N ILE A 92 7.53 -1.80 7.82
CA ILE A 92 8.33 -0.98 6.91
C ILE A 92 7.48 -0.39 5.80
N ALA A 93 6.64 -1.20 5.15
CA ALA A 93 5.76 -0.75 4.07
C ALA A 93 4.81 0.35 4.54
N MET A 94 4.15 0.16 5.69
CA MET A 94 3.25 1.16 6.27
C MET A 94 3.97 2.45 6.66
N ALA A 95 5.16 2.36 7.26
CA ALA A 95 5.97 3.53 7.61
C ALA A 95 6.39 4.33 6.37
N LEU A 96 6.78 3.65 5.28
CA LEU A 96 7.08 4.29 3.99
C LEU A 96 5.87 5.01 3.41
N ILE A 97 4.71 4.36 3.42
CA ILE A 97 3.45 4.91 2.89
C ILE A 97 3.04 6.16 3.67
N VAL A 98 3.04 6.09 5.00
CA VAL A 98 2.69 7.23 5.86
C VAL A 98 3.68 8.38 5.66
N THR A 99 4.98 8.09 5.64
CA THR A 99 6.03 9.09 5.37
C THR A 99 5.82 9.77 4.02
N TYR A 100 5.54 8.98 2.97
CA TYR A 100 5.26 9.53 1.64
C TYR A 100 4.02 10.44 1.66
N GLY A 101 2.94 10.00 2.32
CA GLY A 101 1.72 10.81 2.47
C GLY A 101 1.98 12.14 3.16
N LEU A 102 2.72 12.14 4.27
CA LEU A 102 3.10 13.36 4.98
C LEU A 102 3.95 14.30 4.10
N GLN A 103 4.88 13.75 3.31
CA GLN A 103 5.65 14.57 2.38
C GLN A 103 4.81 15.16 1.25
N VAL A 104 3.86 14.40 0.71
CA VAL A 104 2.94 14.92 -0.30
C VAL A 104 2.11 16.07 0.26
N LEU A 105 1.56 15.92 1.46
CA LEU A 105 0.81 16.98 2.14
C LEU A 105 1.66 18.23 2.36
N PHE A 106 2.88 18.06 2.86
CA PHE A 106 3.81 19.17 3.08
C PHE A 106 4.16 19.91 1.78
N ARG A 107 4.49 19.17 0.71
CA ARG A 107 4.80 19.75 -0.60
C ARG A 107 3.61 20.44 -1.25
N ARG A 108 2.39 20.10 -0.86
CA ARG A 108 1.15 20.73 -1.32
C ARG A 108 0.73 21.94 -0.49
N GLY A 109 1.58 22.38 0.44
CA GLY A 109 1.35 23.58 1.22
C GLY A 109 0.54 23.37 2.49
N ALA A 110 0.34 22.13 2.93
CA ALA A 110 -0.22 21.89 4.25
C ALA A 110 0.69 22.51 5.33
N GLY A 111 0.09 23.21 6.26
CA GLY A 111 0.84 23.90 7.32
C GLY A 111 1.70 22.94 8.15
N LYS A 112 2.90 23.39 8.55
CA LYS A 112 3.84 22.57 9.35
C LYS A 112 3.19 21.98 10.61
N LYS A 113 2.31 22.74 11.27
CA LYS A 113 1.56 22.28 12.46
C LYS A 113 0.66 21.08 12.14
N LEU A 114 -0.07 21.13 11.03
CA LEU A 114 -0.94 20.03 10.60
C LEU A 114 -0.14 18.78 10.27
N CYS A 115 0.95 18.91 9.50
CA CYS A 115 1.82 17.77 9.20
C CYS A 115 2.43 17.16 10.47
N PHE A 116 2.81 18.01 11.43
CA PHE A 116 3.32 17.55 12.72
C PHE A 116 2.25 16.84 13.56
N CYS A 117 1.01 17.34 13.58
CA CYS A 117 -0.11 16.65 14.24
C CYS A 117 -0.37 15.27 13.63
N PHE A 118 -0.34 15.14 12.30
CA PHE A 118 -0.46 13.82 11.65
C PHE A 118 0.72 12.92 11.98
N LEU A 119 1.95 13.45 12.01
CA LEU A 119 3.11 12.67 12.41
C LEU A 119 2.97 12.14 13.83
N LEU A 120 2.58 12.99 14.79
CA LEU A 120 2.33 12.58 16.18
C LEU A 120 1.20 11.54 16.26
N PHE A 121 0.13 11.73 15.50
CA PHE A 121 -0.97 10.78 15.44
C PHE A 121 -0.47 9.38 15.01
N TYR A 122 0.26 9.30 13.90
CA TYR A 122 0.76 8.01 13.42
C TYR A 122 1.85 7.41 14.30
N ALA A 123 2.70 8.25 14.90
CA ALA A 123 3.80 7.78 15.74
C ALA A 123 3.34 7.33 17.13
N LEU A 124 2.41 8.06 17.77
CA LEU A 124 2.14 7.90 19.20
C LEU A 124 0.81 7.23 19.53
N VAL A 125 -0.17 7.25 18.61
CA VAL A 125 -1.44 6.56 18.86
C VAL A 125 -1.21 5.05 18.83
N PRO A 126 -1.48 4.33 19.93
CA PRO A 126 -1.15 2.91 20.07
C PRO A 126 -1.71 2.02 18.96
N TYR A 127 -2.92 2.29 18.49
CA TYR A 127 -3.55 1.54 17.40
C TYR A 127 -2.69 1.47 16.13
N ASN A 128 -1.95 2.54 15.80
CA ASN A 128 -1.11 2.53 14.61
C ASN A 128 0.07 1.55 14.77
N GLY A 129 0.70 1.51 15.95
CA GLY A 129 1.76 0.55 16.25
C GLY A 129 1.25 -0.89 16.28
N ILE A 130 0.14 -1.15 16.97
CA ILE A 130 -0.49 -2.46 17.06
C ILE A 130 -0.88 -2.96 15.66
N PHE A 131 -1.54 -2.12 14.84
CA PHE A 131 -1.91 -2.51 13.48
C PHE A 131 -0.70 -2.69 12.57
N ALA A 132 0.36 -1.90 12.75
CA ALA A 132 1.58 -2.08 11.95
C ALA A 132 2.20 -3.47 12.13
N VAL A 133 2.04 -4.09 13.32
CA VAL A 133 2.56 -5.44 13.64
C VAL A 133 1.50 -6.55 13.58
N THR A 134 0.26 -6.22 13.23
CA THR A 134 -0.83 -7.20 13.06
C THR A 134 -0.86 -7.71 11.63
N MET A 135 -0.64 -9.00 11.43
CA MET A 135 -0.77 -9.63 10.12
C MET A 135 -2.23 -9.66 9.70
N TRP A 136 -2.66 -8.64 8.95
CA TRP A 136 -4.04 -8.53 8.47
C TRP A 136 -4.09 -7.84 7.11
N LYS A 137 -4.77 -8.49 6.16
CA LYS A 137 -4.94 -7.97 4.78
C LYS A 137 -5.41 -6.51 4.71
N ASP A 138 -6.26 -6.10 5.67
CA ASP A 138 -6.86 -4.77 5.68
C ASP A 138 -5.87 -3.66 6.01
N ILE A 139 -4.78 -3.98 6.70
CA ILE A 139 -3.72 -3.02 7.01
C ILE A 139 -2.97 -2.63 5.72
N LEU A 140 -2.47 -3.63 4.99
CA LEU A 140 -1.82 -3.38 3.69
C LEU A 140 -2.79 -2.75 2.69
N PHE A 141 -4.05 -3.22 2.64
CA PHE A 141 -5.08 -2.62 1.79
C PHE A 141 -5.24 -1.13 2.07
N SER A 142 -5.35 -0.72 3.35
CA SER A 142 -5.52 0.69 3.72
C SER A 142 -4.33 1.55 3.27
N GLY A 143 -3.11 1.05 3.43
CA GLY A 143 -1.90 1.73 2.93
C GLY A 143 -1.87 1.86 1.41
N LEU A 144 -2.17 0.79 0.70
CA LEU A 144 -2.22 0.77 -0.77
C LEU A 144 -3.33 1.68 -1.31
N PHE A 145 -4.48 1.71 -0.64
CA PHE A 145 -5.56 2.62 -0.96
C PHE A 145 -5.15 4.08 -0.76
N LEU A 146 -4.43 4.38 0.33
CA LEU A 146 -3.85 5.71 0.55
C LEU A 146 -2.88 6.09 -0.58
N LEU A 147 -1.99 5.17 -1.01
CA LEU A 147 -1.10 5.42 -2.15
C LEU A 147 -1.86 5.71 -3.44
N PHE A 148 -2.94 4.96 -3.72
CA PHE A 148 -3.79 5.20 -4.87
C PHE A 148 -4.41 6.60 -4.82
N VAL A 149 -5.01 6.98 -3.69
CA VAL A 149 -5.61 8.32 -3.49
C VAL A 149 -4.55 9.42 -3.63
N LEU A 150 -3.36 9.23 -3.07
CA LEU A 150 -2.25 10.18 -3.20
C LEU A 150 -1.75 10.33 -4.64
N SER A 151 -1.77 9.25 -5.43
CA SER A 151 -1.42 9.31 -6.86
C SER A 151 -2.42 10.15 -7.63
N VAL A 152 -3.72 9.92 -7.42
CA VAL A 152 -4.81 10.73 -8.00
C VAL A 152 -4.69 12.20 -7.59
N TYR A 153 -4.51 12.46 -6.28
CA TYR A 153 -4.35 13.80 -5.73
C TYR A 153 -3.18 14.57 -6.35
N GLN A 154 -2.07 13.88 -6.66
CA GLN A 154 -0.91 14.50 -7.28
C GLN A 154 -1.06 14.70 -8.79
N LEU A 155 -1.86 13.87 -9.47
CA LEU A 155 -2.16 14.01 -10.91
C LEU A 155 -3.15 15.15 -11.21
N LEU A 156 -4.08 15.44 -10.29
CA LEU A 156 -5.12 16.47 -10.49
C LEU A 156 -4.58 17.85 -10.90
N PRO A 157 -3.58 18.45 -10.20
CA PRO A 157 -3.06 19.76 -10.56
C PRO A 157 -2.38 19.78 -11.94
N LEU A 158 -1.72 18.68 -12.35
CA LEU A 158 -1.13 18.61 -13.68
C LEU A 158 -2.18 18.80 -14.78
N CYS A 159 -3.38 18.23 -14.55
CA CYS A 159 -4.51 18.39 -15.44
C CYS A 159 -5.05 19.83 -15.45
N CYS A 160 -5.13 20.48 -14.28
CA CYS A 160 -5.61 21.87 -14.16
C CYS A 160 -4.62 22.87 -14.76
N GLU A 161 -3.31 22.66 -14.57
CA GLU A 161 -2.24 23.51 -15.07
C GLU A 161 -1.94 23.29 -16.57
N GLY A 162 -2.62 22.35 -17.23
CA GLY A 162 -2.39 22.01 -18.64
C GLY A 162 -1.05 21.31 -18.91
N ARG A 163 -0.38 20.81 -17.86
CA ARG A 163 0.90 20.08 -17.94
C ARG A 163 0.67 18.66 -18.44
N ARG A 164 1.68 18.12 -19.13
CA ARG A 164 1.60 16.75 -19.67
C ARG A 164 1.88 15.72 -18.58
N PHE A 165 1.10 14.65 -18.52
CA PHE A 165 1.34 13.51 -17.61
C PHE A 165 2.69 12.84 -17.86
N GLY A 166 3.21 12.89 -19.09
CA GLY A 166 4.54 12.39 -19.43
C GLY A 166 5.70 13.07 -18.68
N GLU A 167 5.47 14.25 -18.09
CA GLU A 167 6.47 14.93 -17.25
C GLU A 167 6.67 14.24 -15.87
N ARG A 168 5.72 13.40 -15.47
CA ARG A 168 5.72 12.69 -14.18
C ARG A 168 5.34 11.22 -14.34
N PRO A 169 6.10 10.42 -15.11
CA PRO A 169 5.75 9.02 -15.37
C PRO A 169 5.66 8.18 -14.08
N GLY A 170 6.45 8.51 -13.06
CA GLY A 170 6.40 7.83 -11.76
C GLY A 170 5.04 7.91 -11.07
N LEU A 171 4.26 8.98 -11.28
CA LEU A 171 2.91 9.08 -10.73
C LEU A 171 1.91 8.17 -11.46
N LEU A 172 2.08 7.97 -12.77
CA LEU A 172 1.26 7.03 -13.55
C LEU A 172 1.56 5.58 -13.15
N VAL A 173 2.85 5.27 -12.94
CA VAL A 173 3.28 3.97 -12.43
C VAL A 173 2.70 3.74 -11.03
N LEU A 174 2.80 4.73 -10.14
CA LEU A 174 2.22 4.64 -8.80
C LEU A 174 0.71 4.42 -8.85
N PHE A 175 -0.02 5.15 -9.71
CA PHE A 175 -1.45 4.98 -9.93
C PHE A 175 -1.77 3.56 -10.41
N GLY A 176 -1.05 3.06 -11.41
CA GLY A 176 -1.26 1.72 -11.97
C GLY A 176 -0.99 0.62 -10.95
N ILE A 177 0.19 0.64 -10.31
CA ILE A 177 0.60 -0.39 -9.33
C ILE A 177 -0.33 -0.37 -8.11
N SER A 178 -0.59 0.80 -7.53
CA SER A 178 -1.49 0.90 -6.36
C SER A 178 -2.93 0.51 -6.73
N GLY A 179 -3.41 0.86 -7.93
CA GLY A 179 -4.71 0.43 -8.44
C GLY A 179 -4.84 -1.09 -8.55
N VAL A 180 -3.85 -1.77 -9.14
CA VAL A 180 -3.81 -3.24 -9.22
C VAL A 180 -3.81 -3.85 -7.82
N LEU A 181 -2.95 -3.39 -6.93
CA LEU A 181 -2.81 -3.94 -5.58
C LEU A 181 -4.08 -3.72 -4.74
N VAL A 182 -4.72 -2.54 -4.83
CA VAL A 182 -6.02 -2.28 -4.19
C VAL A 182 -7.08 -3.27 -4.65
N CYS A 183 -7.17 -3.54 -5.97
CA CYS A 183 -8.13 -4.49 -6.52
C CYS A 183 -7.85 -5.95 -6.12
N LEU A 184 -6.58 -6.31 -5.93
CA LEU A 184 -6.16 -7.67 -5.58
C LEU A 184 -6.25 -7.93 -4.08
N MET A 185 -6.06 -6.91 -3.23
CA MET A 185 -6.10 -7.06 -1.77
C MET A 185 -7.51 -7.15 -1.19
N ARG A 186 -8.53 -6.65 -1.89
CA ARG A 186 -9.94 -6.79 -1.47
C ARG A 186 -10.89 -6.75 -2.66
N SER A 187 -11.95 -7.56 -2.61
CA SER A 187 -13.03 -7.50 -3.61
C SER A 187 -13.72 -6.12 -3.62
N ASN A 188 -13.92 -5.52 -2.44
CA ASN A 188 -14.45 -4.15 -2.33
C ASN A 188 -13.54 -3.11 -3.00
N GLY A 189 -12.21 -3.33 -3.01
CA GLY A 189 -11.25 -2.49 -3.73
C GLY A 189 -11.47 -2.51 -5.23
N LEU A 190 -11.75 -3.69 -5.80
CA LEU A 190 -12.08 -3.83 -7.22
C LEU A 190 -13.38 -3.07 -7.57
N TYR A 191 -14.44 -3.24 -6.76
CA TYR A 191 -15.70 -2.52 -7.00
C TYR A 191 -15.52 -1.01 -6.89
N ALA A 192 -14.79 -0.54 -5.88
CA ALA A 192 -14.47 0.88 -5.70
C ALA A 192 -13.66 1.43 -6.87
N PHE A 193 -12.66 0.67 -7.37
CA PHE A 193 -11.87 1.06 -8.53
C PHE A 193 -12.74 1.19 -9.77
N VAL A 194 -13.53 0.16 -10.11
CA VAL A 194 -14.44 0.17 -11.27
C VAL A 194 -15.43 1.32 -11.18
N PHE A 195 -16.04 1.52 -10.00
CA PHE A 195 -16.97 2.63 -9.79
C PHE A 195 -16.29 4.00 -9.95
N SER A 196 -15.03 4.14 -9.57
CA SER A 196 -14.27 5.39 -9.69
C SER A 196 -13.85 5.71 -11.13
N MET A 197 -13.79 4.73 -12.04
CA MET A 197 -13.26 4.92 -13.40
C MET A 197 -13.92 6.06 -14.19
N PRO A 198 -15.26 6.14 -14.32
CA PRO A 198 -15.90 7.23 -15.08
C PRO A 198 -15.60 8.61 -14.48
N PHE A 199 -15.54 8.70 -13.15
CA PHE A 199 -15.22 9.95 -12.46
C PHE A 199 -13.77 10.37 -12.69
N LEU A 200 -12.84 9.42 -12.70
CA LEU A 200 -11.43 9.69 -12.99
C LEU A 200 -11.22 10.07 -14.45
N VAL A 201 -11.91 9.42 -15.40
CA VAL A 201 -11.88 9.82 -16.82
C VAL A 201 -12.42 11.23 -16.99
N TYR A 202 -13.51 11.57 -16.31
CA TYR A 202 -14.07 12.93 -16.35
C TYR A 202 -13.13 13.96 -15.70
N ALA A 203 -12.56 13.68 -14.55
CA ALA A 203 -11.61 14.55 -13.86
C ALA A 203 -10.35 14.79 -14.71
N PHE A 204 -9.87 13.75 -15.38
CA PHE A 204 -8.69 13.78 -16.25
C PHE A 204 -9.05 13.88 -17.75
N ARG A 205 -10.17 14.48 -18.12
CA ARG A 205 -10.68 14.55 -19.51
C ARG A 205 -9.68 15.07 -20.54
N ARG A 206 -8.74 15.94 -20.12
CA ARG A 206 -7.66 16.42 -21.00
C ARG A 206 -6.64 15.35 -21.34
N HIS A 207 -6.53 14.32 -20.51
CA HIS A 207 -5.55 13.22 -20.60
C HIS A 207 -6.24 11.85 -20.65
N TRP A 208 -7.51 11.79 -21.05
CA TRP A 208 -8.30 10.56 -21.07
C TRP A 208 -7.65 9.44 -21.90
N LYS A 209 -6.91 9.82 -22.97
CA LYS A 209 -6.16 8.88 -23.83
C LYS A 209 -5.00 8.15 -23.10
N ILE A 210 -4.63 8.61 -21.91
CA ILE A 210 -3.62 7.97 -21.05
C ILE A 210 -4.33 7.26 -19.87
N ILE A 211 -5.26 7.94 -19.21
CA ILE A 211 -5.92 7.42 -18.02
C ILE A 211 -6.82 6.23 -18.33
N LEU A 212 -7.61 6.28 -19.38
CA LEU A 212 -8.52 5.18 -19.71
C LEU A 212 -7.75 3.89 -20.08
N PRO A 213 -6.75 3.90 -20.98
CA PRO A 213 -5.94 2.70 -21.21
C PRO A 213 -5.22 2.20 -19.97
N LEU A 214 -4.74 3.08 -19.09
CA LEU A 214 -4.10 2.69 -17.85
C LEU A 214 -5.08 2.00 -16.91
N GLN A 215 -6.31 2.49 -16.76
CA GLN A 215 -7.36 1.83 -15.98
C GLN A 215 -7.75 0.46 -16.57
N VAL A 216 -7.86 0.37 -17.89
CA VAL A 216 -8.13 -0.90 -18.58
C VAL A 216 -6.98 -1.88 -18.36
N LEU A 217 -5.72 -1.41 -18.42
CA LEU A 217 -4.55 -2.24 -18.11
C LEU A 217 -4.58 -2.75 -16.66
N VAL A 218 -4.94 -1.90 -15.70
CA VAL A 218 -5.12 -2.32 -14.29
C VAL A 218 -6.14 -3.46 -14.21
N LEU A 219 -7.31 -3.31 -14.84
CA LEU A 219 -8.33 -4.37 -14.84
C LEU A 219 -7.85 -5.63 -15.54
N ALA A 220 -7.16 -5.51 -16.69
CA ALA A 220 -6.62 -6.65 -17.41
C ALA A 220 -5.65 -7.46 -16.55
N VAL A 221 -4.74 -6.80 -15.83
CA VAL A 221 -3.83 -7.46 -14.88
C VAL A 221 -4.59 -8.12 -13.72
N VAL A 222 -5.60 -7.46 -13.17
CA VAL A 222 -6.41 -8.01 -12.08
C VAL A 222 -7.17 -9.25 -12.54
N PHE A 223 -7.77 -9.24 -13.74
CA PHE A 223 -8.48 -10.39 -14.29
C PHE A 223 -7.51 -11.53 -14.67
N LEU A 224 -6.30 -11.21 -15.13
CA LEU A 224 -5.27 -12.23 -15.36
C LEU A 224 -4.90 -12.96 -14.06
N VAL A 225 -4.78 -12.22 -12.96
CA VAL A 225 -4.47 -12.81 -11.65
C VAL A 225 -5.66 -13.59 -11.09
N LYS A 226 -6.87 -13.01 -11.14
CA LYS A 226 -8.08 -13.63 -10.57
C LYS A 226 -8.67 -14.77 -11.41
N GLY A 227 -8.33 -14.86 -12.69
CA GLY A 227 -8.72 -15.96 -13.56
C GLY A 227 -7.60 -16.98 -13.71
N PRO A 228 -6.83 -16.93 -14.84
CA PRO A 228 -5.86 -17.98 -15.18
C PRO A 228 -4.84 -18.31 -14.09
N LEU A 229 -4.38 -17.29 -13.34
CA LEU A 229 -3.39 -17.54 -12.30
C LEU A 229 -4.01 -18.28 -11.11
N MET A 230 -5.20 -17.88 -10.65
CA MET A 230 -5.86 -18.57 -9.55
C MET A 230 -6.29 -20.00 -9.93
N GLU A 231 -6.74 -20.20 -11.18
CA GLU A 231 -7.03 -21.54 -11.70
C GLU A 231 -5.78 -22.44 -11.71
N ALA A 232 -4.61 -21.90 -12.09
CA ALA A 232 -3.35 -22.65 -12.09
C ALA A 232 -2.88 -23.07 -10.68
N PHE A 233 -3.40 -22.43 -9.64
CA PHE A 233 -3.14 -22.76 -8.22
C PHE A 233 -4.29 -23.52 -7.55
N ASP A 234 -5.27 -24.00 -8.31
CA ASP A 234 -6.45 -24.71 -7.79
C ASP A 234 -7.16 -23.96 -6.64
N VAL A 235 -7.31 -22.63 -6.79
CA VAL A 235 -7.95 -21.77 -5.79
C VAL A 235 -9.48 -21.97 -5.88
N ALA A 236 -10.08 -22.52 -4.82
CA ALA A 236 -11.51 -22.78 -4.73
C ALA A 236 -12.34 -21.57 -4.26
#